data_598e7f6877c43a6dd455d7d3dcad1ef0
#
_entry.id   598e7f6877c43a6dd455d7d3dcad1ef0
#
_cell.length_a   1.000
_cell.length_b   1.000
_cell.length_c   1.000
_cell.angle_alpha   90.00
_cell.angle_beta   90.00
_cell.angle_gamma   90.00
#
_symmetry.space_group_name_H-M   'P 1'
#
loop_
_entity.id
_entity.type
_entity.pdbx_description
1 polymer ?
#
loop_
_entity_poly.entity_id
_entity_poly.type
_entity_poly.pdbx_seq_one_letter_code
_entity_poly.pdbx_strand_id
1 'polypeptide(L)'
;VHVLVTADTLTGVWTYARELVTGLASRGIRVTLVSFGEVPLPHQTAWMDTLHGLDYRPTAFRLDWMGEGEQDLKDSAAYLADLVREIRPDVAHFNQPCYGDLPISIPRIVVAHSDLISWWVAVHGQEPAESRWLRWYRDVWSRGIAGANAVVAPSSWMMRTLESCYGSPRRSKVIYNGRNPIFFNPYVTKDDSVLAVGRLWDAGKQLSLLTQRTLPLPVCIVGTDQPSVPAHLPIRADVKVATDEVCVALKGPQTEAQLRVLYSRSSIYVATSRYEPFSMSALEAAFSRCAIIANDIPSLREIWGDTAVYFRTNDPESLAEKIRLLSENGDLQRSYAGLAYSRARERFTAKRMIDEYLDLYRNLLYRSAAA
;
A
#
# COMPACT_ATOMS: atom_id res chain seq x y z
N VAL A 1 24.12 -2.43 12.27
CA VAL A 1 23.49 -1.44 11.37
C VAL A 1 22.28 -0.86 12.06
N HIS A 2 22.08 0.44 11.92
CA HIS A 2 20.94 1.18 12.44
C HIS A 2 20.22 1.87 11.28
N VAL A 3 18.93 1.63 11.13
CA VAL A 3 18.10 2.19 10.06
C VAL A 3 17.05 3.11 10.65
N LEU A 4 17.00 4.36 10.15
CA LEU A 4 15.87 5.27 10.41
C LEU A 4 14.78 4.99 9.37
N VAL A 5 13.58 4.65 9.81
CA VAL A 5 12.42 4.37 8.95
C VAL A 5 11.32 5.37 9.24
N THR A 6 10.73 5.99 8.22
CA THR A 6 9.48 6.75 8.38
C THR A 6 8.29 5.93 7.93
N ALA A 7 7.09 6.19 8.47
CA ALA A 7 5.86 5.54 8.03
C ALA A 7 4.67 6.49 8.16
N ASP A 8 3.70 6.34 7.26
CA ASP A 8 2.40 6.97 7.40
C ASP A 8 1.41 6.00 8.06
N THR A 9 0.60 6.49 8.95
CA THR A 9 -0.35 5.69 9.74
C THR A 9 -1.74 5.57 9.10
N LEU A 10 -1.99 6.28 8.00
CA LEU A 10 -3.31 6.43 7.38
C LEU A 10 -3.55 5.48 6.22
N THR A 11 -2.47 4.92 5.67
CA THR A 11 -2.54 4.10 4.45
C THR A 11 -1.97 2.69 4.64
N GLY A 12 -1.89 1.92 3.57
CA GLY A 12 -1.22 0.61 3.57
C GLY A 12 0.28 0.64 3.88
N VAL A 13 0.88 1.85 3.94
CA VAL A 13 2.29 2.04 4.31
C VAL A 13 2.55 1.61 5.75
N TRP A 14 1.57 1.76 6.66
CA TRP A 14 1.71 1.26 8.04
C TRP A 14 1.90 -0.26 8.09
N THR A 15 1.09 -0.99 7.32
CA THR A 15 1.21 -2.45 7.21
C THR A 15 2.55 -2.87 6.59
N TYR A 16 2.98 -2.17 5.53
CA TYR A 16 4.29 -2.39 4.92
C TYR A 16 5.44 -2.11 5.89
N ALA A 17 5.40 -0.97 6.60
CA ALA A 17 6.45 -0.57 7.55
C ALA A 17 6.56 -1.59 8.70
N ARG A 18 5.45 -2.11 9.18
CA ARG A 18 5.43 -3.19 10.17
C ARG A 18 6.16 -4.44 9.68
N GLU A 19 5.88 -4.91 8.46
CA GLU A 19 6.59 -6.07 7.89
C GLU A 19 8.10 -5.79 7.75
N LEU A 20 8.45 -4.61 7.27
CA LEU A 20 9.85 -4.21 7.11
C LEU A 20 10.57 -4.16 8.47
N VAL A 21 10.02 -3.40 9.43
CA VAL A 21 10.62 -3.19 10.75
C VAL A 21 10.75 -4.51 11.52
N THR A 22 9.68 -5.33 11.53
CA THR A 22 9.71 -6.66 12.16
C THR A 22 10.81 -7.53 11.56
N GLY A 23 10.92 -7.53 10.24
CA GLY A 23 11.92 -8.34 9.56
C GLY A 23 13.35 -7.81 9.69
N LEU A 24 13.57 -6.51 9.81
CA LEU A 24 14.88 -5.94 10.12
C LEU A 24 15.28 -6.26 11.56
N ALA A 25 14.39 -6.04 12.52
CA ALA A 25 14.63 -6.34 13.94
C ALA A 25 14.95 -7.82 14.17
N SER A 26 14.22 -8.74 13.52
CA SER A 26 14.49 -10.20 13.62
C SER A 26 15.87 -10.62 13.07
N ARG A 27 16.54 -9.74 12.30
CA ARG A 27 17.90 -9.93 11.78
C ARG A 27 18.97 -9.15 12.58
N GLY A 28 18.61 -8.64 13.75
CA GLY A 28 19.52 -7.88 14.62
C GLY A 28 19.83 -6.46 14.12
N ILE A 29 19.05 -5.93 13.19
CA ILE A 29 19.15 -4.53 12.71
C ILE A 29 18.40 -3.63 13.69
N ARG A 30 19.09 -2.63 14.23
CA ARG A 30 18.44 -1.60 15.05
C ARG A 30 17.60 -0.68 14.17
N VAL A 31 16.39 -0.37 14.58
CA VAL A 31 15.45 0.47 13.82
C VAL A 31 14.96 1.60 14.71
N THR A 32 15.02 2.84 14.22
CA THR A 32 14.20 3.94 14.74
C THR A 32 13.07 4.17 13.76
N LEU A 33 11.82 3.96 14.21
CA LEU A 33 10.62 4.16 13.41
C LEU A 33 9.96 5.48 13.81
N VAL A 34 9.80 6.38 12.84
CA VAL A 34 9.04 7.64 12.99
C VAL A 34 7.73 7.53 12.24
N SER A 35 6.60 7.78 12.90
CA SER A 35 5.31 7.80 12.23
C SER A 35 4.80 9.23 12.02
N PHE A 36 4.09 9.42 10.91
CA PHE A 36 3.43 10.66 10.50
C PHE A 36 1.93 10.43 10.29
N GLY A 37 1.14 11.50 10.36
CA GLY A 37 -0.29 11.47 10.28
C GLY A 37 -0.93 11.38 11.67
N GLU A 38 -1.86 10.47 11.87
CA GLU A 38 -2.47 10.26 13.18
C GLU A 38 -1.55 9.44 14.09
N VAL A 39 -1.52 9.80 15.39
CA VAL A 39 -0.83 8.96 16.39
C VAL A 39 -1.60 7.66 16.55
N PRO A 40 -0.97 6.49 16.30
CA PRO A 40 -1.67 5.21 16.36
C PRO A 40 -2.18 4.89 17.77
N LEU A 41 -3.32 4.22 17.82
CA LEU A 41 -3.85 3.71 19.08
C LEU A 41 -3.00 2.53 19.61
N PRO A 42 -3.02 2.26 20.93
CA PRO A 42 -2.19 1.20 21.53
C PRO A 42 -2.32 -0.18 20.87
N HIS A 43 -3.52 -0.56 20.45
CA HIS A 43 -3.70 -1.86 19.75
C HIS A 43 -3.06 -1.91 18.35
N GLN A 44 -2.80 -0.76 17.72
CA GLN A 44 -2.14 -0.66 16.42
C GLN A 44 -0.61 -0.72 16.54
N THR A 45 -0.07 -0.50 17.73
CA THR A 45 1.37 -0.55 18.05
C THR A 45 1.79 -1.77 18.86
N ALA A 46 0.86 -2.55 19.39
CA ALA A 46 1.12 -3.72 20.24
C ALA A 46 2.10 -4.75 19.64
N TRP A 47 2.23 -4.79 18.30
CA TRP A 47 3.21 -5.64 17.62
C TRP A 47 4.66 -5.22 17.89
N MET A 48 4.89 -4.00 18.35
CA MET A 48 6.22 -3.46 18.66
C MET A 48 6.75 -3.97 19.99
N ASP A 49 5.88 -4.34 20.93
CA ASP A 49 6.24 -4.72 22.30
C ASP A 49 7.18 -5.94 22.37
N THR A 50 7.18 -6.75 21.32
CA THR A 50 8.01 -7.96 21.22
C THR A 50 9.30 -7.74 20.42
N LEU A 51 9.54 -6.53 19.91
CA LEU A 51 10.67 -6.25 19.04
C LEU A 51 11.84 -5.65 19.81
N HIS A 52 12.94 -6.39 19.88
CA HIS A 52 14.19 -5.87 20.42
C HIS A 52 14.88 -4.95 19.40
N GLY A 53 15.44 -3.84 19.87
CA GLY A 53 16.20 -2.90 19.04
C GLY A 53 15.33 -1.94 18.20
N LEU A 54 14.04 -1.85 18.50
CA LEU A 54 13.14 -0.84 17.95
C LEU A 54 13.02 0.36 18.90
N ASP A 55 13.28 1.56 18.38
CA ASP A 55 12.94 2.85 18.99
C ASP A 55 11.81 3.48 18.19
N TYR A 56 10.63 3.64 18.83
CA TYR A 56 9.45 4.21 18.16
C TYR A 56 9.22 5.65 18.58
N ARG A 57 9.12 6.54 17.59
CA ARG A 57 8.93 7.98 17.73
C ARG A 57 7.65 8.43 17.03
N PRO A 58 6.47 8.37 17.69
CA PRO A 58 5.22 8.85 17.10
C PRO A 58 5.25 10.38 16.96
N THR A 59 4.76 10.85 15.81
CA THR A 59 4.50 12.27 15.56
C THR A 59 3.12 12.47 14.95
N ALA A 60 2.62 13.71 14.98
CA ALA A 60 1.35 14.09 14.39
C ALA A 60 1.51 15.05 13.20
N PHE A 61 2.72 15.15 12.60
CA PHE A 61 2.92 15.95 11.40
C PHE A 61 2.03 15.45 10.25
N ARG A 62 1.40 16.39 9.56
CA ARG A 62 0.60 16.08 8.38
C ARG A 62 1.47 15.53 7.26
N LEU A 63 0.87 14.69 6.44
CA LEU A 63 1.50 14.17 5.23
C LEU A 63 1.42 15.22 4.11
N ASP A 64 2.39 15.19 3.22
CA ASP A 64 2.55 16.12 2.10
C ASP A 64 1.34 16.21 1.17
N TRP A 65 0.56 15.12 1.04
CA TRP A 65 -0.65 15.07 0.22
C TRP A 65 -1.93 15.56 0.94
N MET A 66 -1.87 15.89 2.23
CA MET A 66 -3.07 16.26 3.02
C MET A 66 -3.54 17.70 2.82
N GLY A 67 -2.92 18.48 1.94
CA GLY A 67 -3.22 19.90 1.75
C GLY A 67 -2.75 20.77 2.94
N GLU A 68 -2.40 22.02 2.67
CA GLU A 68 -1.85 22.96 3.68
C GLU A 68 -0.65 22.43 4.48
N GLY A 69 0.00 21.35 4.01
CA GLY A 69 1.10 20.66 4.69
C GLY A 69 2.49 21.30 4.50
N GLU A 70 2.60 22.51 3.89
CA GLU A 70 3.91 23.15 3.65
C GLU A 70 4.69 23.40 4.94
N GLN A 71 4.02 23.83 6.00
CA GLN A 71 4.67 24.08 7.30
C GLN A 71 4.99 22.78 8.01
N ASP A 72 4.04 21.82 8.03
CA ASP A 72 4.30 20.48 8.60
C ASP A 72 5.48 19.79 7.92
N LEU A 73 5.63 19.92 6.59
CA LEU A 73 6.79 19.37 5.89
C LEU A 73 8.09 20.00 6.33
N LYS A 74 8.14 21.33 6.52
CA LYS A 74 9.34 22.03 7.03
C LYS A 74 9.69 21.58 8.44
N ASP A 75 8.69 21.51 9.32
CA ASP A 75 8.89 21.15 10.73
C ASP A 75 9.31 19.68 10.87
N SER A 76 8.67 18.78 10.12
CA SER A 76 9.04 17.37 10.09
C SER A 76 10.41 17.12 9.45
N ALA A 77 10.77 17.88 8.43
CA ALA A 77 12.10 17.83 7.82
C ALA A 77 13.18 18.27 8.82
N ALA A 78 12.96 19.36 9.56
CA ALA A 78 13.84 19.82 10.63
C ALA A 78 13.97 18.76 11.74
N TYR A 79 12.82 18.22 12.20
CA TYR A 79 12.80 17.14 13.18
C TYR A 79 13.60 15.91 12.73
N LEU A 80 13.43 15.46 11.49
CA LEU A 80 14.18 14.31 10.95
C LEU A 80 15.67 14.59 10.86
N ALA A 81 16.07 15.80 10.46
CA ALA A 81 17.49 16.19 10.40
C ALA A 81 18.13 16.22 11.80
N ASP A 82 17.41 16.73 12.81
CA ASP A 82 17.85 16.73 14.21
C ASP A 82 17.94 15.30 14.76
N LEU A 83 16.95 14.48 14.49
CA LEU A 83 16.92 13.08 14.89
C LEU A 83 18.10 12.30 14.30
N VAL A 84 18.44 12.52 13.01
CA VAL A 84 19.62 11.91 12.39
C VAL A 84 20.90 12.29 13.11
N ARG A 85 21.05 13.56 13.57
CA ARG A 85 22.20 13.99 14.37
C ARG A 85 22.25 13.35 15.75
N GLU A 86 21.09 13.16 16.38
CA GLU A 86 20.92 12.52 17.70
C GLU A 86 21.30 11.04 17.65
N ILE A 87 20.62 10.26 16.79
CA ILE A 87 20.67 8.80 16.80
C ILE A 87 21.78 8.22 15.90
N ARG A 88 22.33 9.01 14.97
CA ARG A 88 23.39 8.64 14.02
C ARG A 88 23.12 7.31 13.31
N PRO A 89 22.03 7.19 12.56
CA PRO A 89 21.72 5.95 11.84
C PRO A 89 22.67 5.77 10.65
N ASP A 90 22.85 4.55 10.20
CA ASP A 90 23.68 4.23 9.03
C ASP A 90 22.96 4.52 7.71
N VAL A 91 21.64 4.36 7.68
CA VAL A 91 20.78 4.55 6.50
C VAL A 91 19.45 5.18 6.91
N ALA A 92 18.95 6.11 6.09
CA ALA A 92 17.58 6.60 6.17
C ALA A 92 16.70 5.93 5.11
N HIS A 93 15.57 5.38 5.52
CA HIS A 93 14.54 4.76 4.69
C HIS A 93 13.25 5.55 4.84
N PHE A 94 13.02 6.47 3.93
CA PHE A 94 11.85 7.33 3.93
C PHE A 94 10.73 6.75 3.05
N ASN A 95 9.56 6.54 3.62
CA ASN A 95 8.37 6.15 2.88
C ASN A 95 7.58 7.34 2.30
N GLN A 96 8.15 8.54 2.41
CA GLN A 96 7.66 9.77 1.81
C GLN A 96 8.77 10.37 0.93
N PRO A 97 8.61 10.40 -0.40
CA PRO A 97 9.63 10.90 -1.32
C PRO A 97 10.07 12.35 -1.07
N CYS A 98 9.22 13.18 -0.51
CA CYS A 98 9.51 14.58 -0.17
C CYS A 98 10.72 14.76 0.79
N TYR A 99 11.16 13.71 1.50
CA TYR A 99 12.36 13.77 2.36
C TYR A 99 13.66 13.33 1.68
N GLY A 100 13.64 13.01 0.39
CA GLY A 100 14.82 12.52 -0.31
C GLY A 100 15.92 13.58 -0.53
N ASP A 101 15.61 14.87 -0.43
CA ASP A 101 16.57 15.98 -0.53
C ASP A 101 17.00 16.56 0.84
N LEU A 102 16.61 15.90 1.96
CA LEU A 102 17.05 16.36 3.29
C LEU A 102 18.57 16.55 3.36
N PRO A 103 19.07 17.64 4.01
CA PRO A 103 20.48 17.91 4.14
C PRO A 103 21.14 17.04 5.24
N ILE A 104 21.17 15.74 5.02
CA ILE A 104 21.79 14.74 5.89
C ILE A 104 22.96 14.06 5.19
N SER A 105 24.00 13.66 5.93
CA SER A 105 25.22 13.08 5.36
C SER A 105 25.16 11.57 5.14
N ILE A 106 24.12 10.90 5.66
CA ILE A 106 23.96 9.44 5.53
C ILE A 106 23.24 9.07 4.24
N PRO A 107 23.47 7.85 3.70
CA PRO A 107 22.69 7.33 2.59
C PRO A 107 21.19 7.31 2.89
N ARG A 108 20.38 7.75 1.92
CA ARG A 108 18.93 7.75 2.03
C ARG A 108 18.27 7.13 0.83
N ILE A 109 17.29 6.30 1.10
CA ILE A 109 16.36 5.80 0.10
C ILE A 109 15.00 6.43 0.32
N VAL A 110 14.25 6.59 -0.75
CA VAL A 110 12.84 6.93 -0.69
C VAL A 110 12.03 5.81 -1.33
N VAL A 111 10.88 5.49 -0.72
CA VAL A 111 9.95 4.51 -1.26
C VAL A 111 8.66 5.22 -1.61
N ALA A 112 8.30 5.19 -2.88
CA ALA A 112 7.08 5.78 -3.39
C ALA A 112 6.00 4.71 -3.54
N HIS A 113 5.16 4.57 -2.54
CA HIS A 113 4.08 3.59 -2.51
C HIS A 113 2.90 3.97 -3.41
N SER A 114 2.65 5.26 -3.55
CA SER A 114 1.63 5.89 -4.38
C SER A 114 1.94 7.38 -4.49
N ASP A 115 1.31 8.09 -5.42
CA ASP A 115 1.36 9.54 -5.48
C ASP A 115 0.01 10.13 -5.86
N LEU A 116 -0.19 11.40 -5.51
CA LEU A 116 -1.49 12.05 -5.69
C LEU A 116 -1.78 12.37 -7.16
N ILE A 117 -0.77 12.74 -7.96
CA ILE A 117 -0.98 13.16 -9.36
C ILE A 117 -1.42 11.96 -10.19
N SER A 118 -0.72 10.85 -10.11
CA SER A 118 -1.10 9.63 -10.83
C SER A 118 -2.41 9.03 -10.33
N TRP A 119 -2.68 9.14 -9.01
CA TRP A 119 -3.99 8.81 -8.47
C TRP A 119 -5.10 9.67 -9.09
N TRP A 120 -4.88 10.99 -9.16
CA TRP A 120 -5.83 11.92 -9.75
C TRP A 120 -6.11 11.58 -11.21
N VAL A 121 -5.06 11.37 -12.01
CA VAL A 121 -5.19 10.99 -13.42
C VAL A 121 -5.97 9.68 -13.58
N ALA A 122 -5.68 8.68 -12.77
CA ALA A 122 -6.40 7.40 -12.82
C ALA A 122 -7.88 7.52 -12.44
N VAL A 123 -8.23 8.44 -11.55
CA VAL A 123 -9.60 8.65 -11.08
C VAL A 123 -10.40 9.56 -12.01
N HIS A 124 -9.79 10.65 -12.50
CA HIS A 124 -10.48 11.70 -13.24
C HIS A 124 -10.18 11.72 -14.74
N GLY A 125 -9.24 10.89 -15.23
CA GLY A 125 -8.88 10.81 -16.65
C GLY A 125 -8.08 12.00 -17.19
N GLN A 126 -7.73 12.96 -16.35
CA GLN A 126 -6.98 14.17 -16.69
C GLN A 126 -6.11 14.62 -15.52
N GLU A 127 -5.11 15.43 -15.78
CA GLU A 127 -4.29 16.01 -14.73
C GLU A 127 -5.11 16.97 -13.83
N PRO A 128 -4.73 17.09 -12.54
CA PRO A 128 -5.36 18.06 -11.65
C PRO A 128 -5.11 19.49 -12.16
N ALA A 129 -6.09 20.38 -11.93
CA ALA A 129 -5.95 21.78 -12.29
C ALA A 129 -4.75 22.42 -11.54
N GLU A 130 -3.98 23.23 -12.28
CA GLU A 130 -2.82 23.92 -11.72
C GLU A 130 -3.22 24.82 -10.55
N SER A 131 -2.51 24.66 -9.44
CA SER A 131 -2.66 25.46 -8.22
C SER A 131 -1.29 25.75 -7.61
N ARG A 132 -1.21 26.72 -6.67
CA ARG A 132 0.01 26.97 -5.91
C ARG A 132 0.45 25.71 -5.15
N TRP A 133 -0.51 25.02 -4.51
CA TRP A 133 -0.25 23.80 -3.75
C TRP A 133 0.24 22.66 -4.66
N LEU A 134 -0.37 22.46 -5.84
CA LEU A 134 0.05 21.41 -6.77
C LEU A 134 1.49 21.62 -7.28
N ARG A 135 1.86 22.88 -7.61
CA ARG A 135 3.24 23.20 -8.00
C ARG A 135 4.22 22.93 -6.88
N TRP A 136 3.87 23.31 -5.63
CA TRP A 136 4.67 22.99 -4.45
C TRP A 136 4.81 21.48 -4.26
N TYR A 137 3.72 20.71 -4.36
CA TYR A 137 3.73 19.25 -4.24
C TYR A 137 4.65 18.59 -5.28
N ARG A 138 4.52 18.97 -6.56
CA ARG A 138 5.41 18.51 -7.63
C ARG A 138 6.87 18.83 -7.35
N ASP A 139 7.16 20.05 -6.93
CA ASP A 139 8.52 20.52 -6.65
C ASP A 139 9.18 19.72 -5.53
N VAL A 140 8.51 19.53 -4.38
CA VAL A 140 9.08 18.75 -3.27
C VAL A 140 9.29 17.29 -3.61
N TRP A 141 8.39 16.67 -4.39
CA TRP A 141 8.56 15.30 -4.86
C TRP A 141 9.71 15.18 -5.87
N SER A 142 9.78 16.07 -6.85
CA SER A 142 10.86 16.07 -7.85
C SER A 142 12.23 16.25 -7.21
N ARG A 143 12.37 17.20 -6.26
CA ARG A 143 13.61 17.37 -5.50
C ARG A 143 13.95 16.14 -4.66
N GLY A 144 12.97 15.59 -3.96
CA GLY A 144 13.21 14.42 -3.13
C GLY A 144 13.63 13.19 -3.95
N ILE A 145 13.00 12.95 -5.11
CA ILE A 145 13.39 11.88 -6.04
C ILE A 145 14.80 12.10 -6.59
N ALA A 146 15.13 13.34 -7.00
CA ALA A 146 16.46 13.68 -7.52
C ALA A 146 17.54 13.64 -6.42
N GLY A 147 17.20 13.99 -5.17
CA GLY A 147 18.12 14.05 -4.04
C GLY A 147 18.40 12.70 -3.38
N ALA A 148 17.53 11.72 -3.52
CA ALA A 148 17.70 10.40 -2.92
C ALA A 148 18.87 9.61 -3.53
N ASN A 149 19.57 8.81 -2.72
CA ASN A 149 20.61 7.90 -3.20
C ASN A 149 20.02 6.71 -3.97
N ALA A 150 18.79 6.32 -3.67
CA ALA A 150 17.98 5.39 -4.45
C ALA A 150 16.49 5.64 -4.24
N VAL A 151 15.71 5.44 -5.30
CA VAL A 151 14.25 5.47 -5.27
C VAL A 151 13.73 4.05 -5.47
N VAL A 152 12.79 3.64 -4.63
CA VAL A 152 12.13 2.34 -4.69
C VAL A 152 10.65 2.52 -4.99
N ALA A 153 10.09 1.64 -5.82
CA ALA A 153 8.65 1.55 -6.03
C ALA A 153 8.17 0.10 -5.85
N PRO A 154 6.90 -0.12 -5.43
CA PRO A 154 6.36 -1.45 -5.19
C PRO A 154 5.97 -2.20 -6.47
N SER A 155 6.10 -1.60 -7.64
CA SER A 155 5.90 -2.20 -8.96
C SER A 155 6.64 -1.42 -10.05
N SER A 156 6.89 -2.07 -11.18
CA SER A 156 7.47 -1.41 -12.36
C SER A 156 6.52 -0.37 -12.95
N TRP A 157 5.22 -0.63 -12.84
CA TRP A 157 4.21 0.34 -13.23
C TRP A 157 4.34 1.63 -12.42
N MET A 158 4.43 1.53 -11.08
CA MET A 158 4.58 2.69 -10.21
C MET A 158 5.90 3.43 -10.49
N MET A 159 7.00 2.72 -10.73
CA MET A 159 8.28 3.37 -11.07
C MET A 159 8.18 4.19 -12.37
N ARG A 160 7.62 3.62 -13.43
CA ARG A 160 7.41 4.37 -14.69
C ARG A 160 6.49 5.57 -14.51
N THR A 161 5.47 5.42 -13.69
CA THR A 161 4.54 6.51 -13.35
C THR A 161 5.26 7.66 -12.63
N LEU A 162 6.11 7.33 -11.66
CA LEU A 162 6.94 8.35 -10.97
C LEU A 162 7.88 9.05 -11.93
N GLU A 163 8.56 8.31 -12.79
CA GLU A 163 9.49 8.88 -13.77
C GLU A 163 8.77 9.85 -14.72
N SER A 164 7.53 9.54 -15.09
CA SER A 164 6.73 10.45 -15.94
C SER A 164 6.25 11.71 -15.22
N CYS A 165 5.94 11.62 -13.92
CA CYS A 165 5.40 12.74 -13.16
C CYS A 165 6.48 13.67 -12.57
N TYR A 166 7.64 13.11 -12.19
CA TYR A 166 8.64 13.81 -11.36
C TYR A 166 10.07 13.75 -11.90
N GLY A 167 10.29 13.07 -13.02
CA GLY A 167 11.61 12.86 -13.60
C GLY A 167 12.33 11.61 -13.09
N SER A 168 13.38 11.23 -13.80
CA SER A 168 14.11 9.97 -13.54
C SER A 168 15.03 10.10 -12.33
N PRO A 169 14.97 9.16 -11.37
CA PRO A 169 15.88 9.12 -10.24
C PRO A 169 17.31 8.73 -10.67
N ARG A 170 18.31 9.12 -9.89
CA ARG A 170 19.72 8.71 -10.12
C ARG A 170 19.90 7.19 -10.07
N ARG A 171 19.10 6.52 -9.26
CA ARG A 171 19.02 5.07 -9.14
C ARG A 171 17.60 4.67 -8.79
N SER A 172 17.03 3.77 -9.57
CA SER A 172 15.72 3.17 -9.30
C SER A 172 15.84 1.69 -9.00
N LYS A 173 14.94 1.18 -8.18
CA LYS A 173 14.78 -0.25 -7.92
C LYS A 173 13.30 -0.58 -7.68
N VAL A 174 12.81 -1.60 -8.33
CA VAL A 174 11.51 -2.18 -8.00
C VAL A 174 11.71 -3.23 -6.91
N ILE A 175 11.04 -3.04 -5.77
CA ILE A 175 10.95 -4.04 -4.71
C ILE A 175 9.47 -4.24 -4.41
N TYR A 176 8.91 -5.34 -4.89
CA TYR A 176 7.52 -5.67 -4.62
C TYR A 176 7.28 -5.77 -3.12
N ASN A 177 6.16 -5.24 -2.64
CA ASN A 177 5.77 -5.40 -1.25
C ASN A 177 5.62 -6.89 -0.90
N GLY A 178 5.68 -7.19 0.39
CA GLY A 178 5.55 -8.55 0.89
C GLY A 178 4.82 -8.62 2.22
N ARG A 179 4.17 -9.76 2.47
CA ARG A 179 3.56 -10.09 3.75
C ARG A 179 4.14 -11.42 4.27
N ASN A 180 4.12 -11.60 5.57
CA ASN A 180 4.49 -12.88 6.15
C ASN A 180 3.32 -13.86 6.00
N PRO A 181 3.47 -14.94 5.19
CA PRO A 181 2.38 -15.87 4.91
C PRO A 181 1.92 -16.68 6.12
N ILE A 182 2.72 -16.72 7.20
CA ILE A 182 2.37 -17.47 8.42
C ILE A 182 1.10 -16.93 9.10
N PHE A 183 0.77 -15.67 8.85
CA PHE A 183 -0.41 -15.02 9.44
C PHE A 183 -1.72 -15.38 8.73
N PHE A 184 -1.68 -16.07 7.59
CA PHE A 184 -2.85 -16.36 6.77
C PHE A 184 -3.05 -17.88 6.69
N ASN A 185 -4.28 -18.33 6.98
CA ASN A 185 -4.59 -19.76 6.95
C ASN A 185 -5.25 -20.15 5.61
N PRO A 186 -4.53 -20.87 4.72
CA PRO A 186 -5.06 -21.28 3.43
C PRO A 186 -5.91 -22.55 3.45
N TYR A 187 -6.11 -23.17 4.62
CA TYR A 187 -6.75 -24.49 4.77
C TYR A 187 -8.13 -24.43 5.39
N VAL A 188 -8.65 -23.25 5.69
CA VAL A 188 -10.03 -23.09 6.19
C VAL A 188 -11.02 -23.37 5.07
N THR A 189 -12.10 -24.08 5.40
CA THR A 189 -13.23 -24.27 4.48
C THR A 189 -13.81 -22.92 4.08
N LYS A 190 -13.96 -22.72 2.77
CA LYS A 190 -14.43 -21.46 2.21
C LYS A 190 -15.95 -21.39 2.25
N ASP A 191 -16.44 -20.21 2.58
CA ASP A 191 -17.83 -19.82 2.36
C ASP A 191 -17.97 -19.31 0.92
N ASP A 192 -19.09 -19.58 0.27
CA ASP A 192 -19.39 -19.02 -1.05
C ASP A 192 -19.73 -17.55 -0.92
N SER A 193 -18.69 -16.73 -0.84
CA SER A 193 -18.78 -15.29 -0.58
C SER A 193 -17.67 -14.50 -1.27
N VAL A 194 -17.97 -13.24 -1.54
CA VAL A 194 -17.06 -12.24 -2.09
C VAL A 194 -16.60 -11.31 -1.00
N LEU A 195 -15.30 -11.05 -0.93
CA LEU A 195 -14.69 -10.06 -0.06
C LEU A 195 -14.03 -8.95 -0.87
N ALA A 196 -14.22 -7.71 -0.45
CA ALA A 196 -13.46 -6.55 -0.91
C ALA A 196 -13.03 -5.70 0.29
N VAL A 197 -11.80 -5.20 0.26
CA VAL A 197 -11.22 -4.42 1.36
C VAL A 197 -10.63 -3.13 0.83
N GLY A 198 -11.05 -1.99 1.39
CA GLY A 198 -10.53 -0.70 0.98
C GLY A 198 -11.26 0.46 1.67
N ARG A 199 -10.70 1.65 1.53
CA ARG A 199 -11.34 2.89 2.01
C ARG A 199 -12.56 3.20 1.15
N LEU A 200 -13.76 3.25 1.75
CA LEU A 200 -15.02 3.51 1.05
C LEU A 200 -15.07 4.91 0.42
N TRP A 201 -14.44 5.88 1.07
CA TRP A 201 -14.36 7.26 0.60
C TRP A 201 -13.33 7.48 -0.53
N ASP A 202 -12.44 6.51 -0.81
CA ASP A 202 -11.39 6.64 -1.81
C ASP A 202 -11.92 6.23 -3.20
N ALA A 203 -12.11 7.21 -4.08
CA ALA A 203 -12.57 6.98 -5.44
C ALA A 203 -11.64 6.06 -6.25
N GLY A 204 -10.35 6.02 -5.90
CA GLY A 204 -9.38 5.10 -6.50
C GLY A 204 -9.64 3.63 -6.16
N LYS A 205 -10.30 3.33 -5.03
CA LYS A 205 -10.70 1.96 -4.64
C LYS A 205 -11.95 1.46 -5.35
N GLN A 206 -12.83 2.35 -5.78
CA GLN A 206 -14.00 2.08 -6.62
C GLN A 206 -14.90 0.93 -6.12
N LEU A 207 -15.05 0.79 -4.79
CA LEU A 207 -15.86 -0.27 -4.18
C LEU A 207 -17.34 -0.20 -4.57
N SER A 208 -17.82 0.96 -5.03
CA SER A 208 -19.17 1.16 -5.54
C SER A 208 -19.53 0.26 -6.73
N LEU A 209 -18.57 -0.30 -7.47
CA LEU A 209 -18.86 -1.27 -8.54
C LEU A 209 -19.61 -2.50 -8.02
N LEU A 210 -19.35 -2.89 -6.77
CA LEU A 210 -19.98 -4.06 -6.14
C LEU A 210 -21.45 -3.83 -5.75
N THR A 211 -21.94 -2.60 -5.84
CA THR A 211 -23.32 -2.23 -5.47
C THR A 211 -24.16 -1.81 -6.66
N GLN A 212 -23.60 -1.82 -7.88
CA GLN A 212 -24.29 -1.35 -9.08
C GLN A 212 -25.05 -2.45 -9.82
N ARG A 213 -24.86 -3.71 -9.46
CA ARG A 213 -25.52 -4.87 -10.07
C ARG A 213 -25.85 -5.91 -9.02
N THR A 214 -26.89 -6.69 -9.26
CA THR A 214 -27.17 -7.90 -8.47
C THR A 214 -26.07 -8.92 -8.67
N LEU A 215 -25.47 -9.39 -7.58
CA LEU A 215 -24.39 -10.35 -7.59
C LEU A 215 -24.87 -11.72 -7.12
N PRO A 216 -24.33 -12.82 -7.69
CA PRO A 216 -24.81 -14.18 -7.38
C PRO A 216 -24.39 -14.71 -6.02
N LEU A 217 -23.45 -14.01 -5.34
CA LEU A 217 -22.92 -14.38 -4.03
C LEU A 217 -23.04 -13.22 -3.05
N PRO A 218 -23.15 -13.51 -1.73
CA PRO A 218 -23.03 -12.49 -0.71
C PRO A 218 -21.70 -11.74 -0.81
N VAL A 219 -21.73 -10.43 -0.68
CA VAL A 219 -20.56 -9.54 -0.74
C VAL A 219 -20.31 -8.93 0.63
N CYS A 220 -19.09 -9.04 1.12
CA CYS A 220 -18.61 -8.36 2.30
C CYS A 220 -17.63 -7.26 1.88
N ILE A 221 -17.96 -6.01 2.14
CA ILE A 221 -17.07 -4.87 1.93
C ILE A 221 -16.56 -4.41 3.29
N VAL A 222 -15.25 -4.31 3.43
CA VAL A 222 -14.58 -3.91 4.67
C VAL A 222 -13.79 -2.64 4.46
N GLY A 223 -13.98 -1.68 5.33
CA GLY A 223 -13.23 -0.42 5.30
C GLY A 223 -13.92 0.71 6.05
N THR A 224 -13.25 1.85 6.12
CA THR A 224 -13.81 3.06 6.72
C THR A 224 -14.50 3.92 5.67
N ASP A 225 -15.64 4.47 6.04
CA ASP A 225 -16.37 5.51 5.32
C ASP A 225 -15.97 6.93 5.76
N GLN A 226 -15.27 7.03 6.89
CA GLN A 226 -14.80 8.30 7.43
C GLN A 226 -13.44 8.64 6.80
N PRO A 227 -13.35 9.74 6.04
CA PRO A 227 -12.06 10.18 5.51
C PRO A 227 -11.23 10.75 6.67
N SER A 228 -10.05 10.16 6.88
CA SER A 228 -8.98 10.75 7.70
C SER A 228 -8.29 11.93 6.98
N VAL A 229 -8.98 12.54 6.02
CA VAL A 229 -8.46 13.60 5.16
C VAL A 229 -9.37 14.83 5.20
N PRO A 230 -8.81 16.05 5.06
CA PRO A 230 -9.57 17.27 5.06
C PRO A 230 -10.72 17.27 4.03
N ALA A 231 -11.84 17.88 4.39
CA ALA A 231 -13.09 17.84 3.62
C ALA A 231 -13.00 18.49 2.22
N HIS A 232 -12.01 19.35 2.01
CA HIS A 232 -11.80 20.06 0.74
C HIS A 232 -11.02 19.27 -0.31
N LEU A 233 -10.45 18.12 0.05
CA LEU A 233 -9.77 17.28 -0.94
C LEU A 233 -10.81 16.46 -1.71
N PRO A 234 -10.77 16.48 -3.06
CA PRO A 234 -11.76 15.84 -3.93
C PRO A 234 -11.60 14.30 -4.01
N ILE A 235 -11.17 13.68 -2.92
CA ILE A 235 -10.87 12.24 -2.83
C ILE A 235 -12.13 11.43 -2.50
N ARG A 236 -13.26 12.08 -2.24
CA ARG A 236 -14.49 11.42 -1.75
C ARG A 236 -15.20 10.67 -2.87
N ALA A 237 -15.55 9.43 -2.60
CA ALA A 237 -16.53 8.67 -3.35
C ALA A 237 -17.79 8.48 -2.50
N ASP A 238 -18.96 8.78 -3.06
CA ASP A 238 -20.23 8.40 -2.45
C ASP A 238 -20.51 6.94 -2.79
N VAL A 239 -20.28 6.04 -1.86
CA VAL A 239 -20.77 4.66 -1.97
C VAL A 239 -22.24 4.65 -1.56
N LYS A 240 -23.12 4.80 -2.53
CA LYS A 240 -24.54 4.55 -2.33
C LYS A 240 -24.77 3.04 -2.37
N VAL A 241 -25.15 2.47 -1.25
CA VAL A 241 -25.61 1.07 -1.19
C VAL A 241 -27.10 1.07 -1.54
N ALA A 242 -27.44 0.49 -2.69
CA ALA A 242 -28.84 0.14 -2.99
C ALA A 242 -29.20 -1.06 -2.10
N THR A 243 -30.16 -0.85 -1.18
CA THR A 243 -30.32 -1.72 0.01
C THR A 243 -31.24 -2.94 -0.19
N ASP A 244 -31.99 -3.06 -1.27
CA ASP A 244 -33.10 -4.04 -1.29
C ASP A 244 -32.92 -5.27 -2.16
N GLU A 245 -31.91 -5.34 -3.04
CA GLU A 245 -31.71 -6.48 -3.94
C GLU A 245 -30.30 -7.10 -3.93
N VAL A 246 -29.34 -6.49 -3.26
CA VAL A 246 -27.95 -6.96 -3.23
C VAL A 246 -27.57 -7.34 -1.80
N CYS A 247 -27.19 -8.59 -1.59
CA CYS A 247 -26.70 -9.04 -0.29
C CYS A 247 -25.28 -8.50 -0.02
N VAL A 248 -25.16 -7.17 0.13
CA VAL A 248 -23.89 -6.49 0.44
C VAL A 248 -23.88 -6.09 1.90
N ALA A 249 -22.92 -6.61 2.65
CA ALA A 249 -22.66 -6.26 4.03
C ALA A 249 -21.46 -5.28 4.10
N LEU A 250 -21.70 -4.06 4.59
CA LEU A 250 -20.64 -3.11 4.96
C LEU A 250 -20.21 -3.39 6.41
N LYS A 251 -18.96 -3.79 6.58
CA LYS A 251 -18.38 -4.11 7.90
C LYS A 251 -17.38 -3.08 8.33
N GLY A 252 -17.60 -1.84 8.33
CA GLY A 252 -16.68 -0.84 8.88
C GLY A 252 -15.19 -1.22 8.98
N PRO A 253 -14.36 -0.46 9.69
CA PRO A 253 -12.97 -0.84 9.93
C PRO A 253 -12.88 -2.11 10.79
N GLN A 254 -11.99 -3.02 10.41
CA GLN A 254 -11.75 -4.28 11.11
C GLN A 254 -10.32 -4.35 11.63
N THR A 255 -10.13 -5.00 12.75
CA THR A 255 -8.78 -5.36 13.23
C THR A 255 -8.12 -6.35 12.27
N GLU A 256 -6.80 -6.43 12.31
CA GLU A 256 -6.06 -7.40 11.46
C GLU A 256 -6.49 -8.85 11.73
N ALA A 257 -6.75 -9.20 12.98
CA ALA A 257 -7.24 -10.53 13.32
C ALA A 257 -8.61 -10.84 12.69
N GLN A 258 -9.53 -9.88 12.70
CA GLN A 258 -10.84 -10.01 12.06
C GLN A 258 -10.71 -10.08 10.53
N LEU A 259 -9.83 -9.26 9.93
CA LEU A 259 -9.54 -9.34 8.49
C LEU A 259 -8.99 -10.71 8.09
N ARG A 260 -8.07 -11.29 8.87
CA ARG A 260 -7.53 -12.63 8.60
C ARG A 260 -8.63 -13.70 8.59
N VAL A 261 -9.61 -13.60 9.49
CA VAL A 261 -10.77 -14.49 9.50
C VAL A 261 -11.60 -14.31 8.23
N LEU A 262 -11.88 -13.07 7.83
CA LEU A 262 -12.65 -12.79 6.61
C LEU A 262 -11.94 -13.32 5.36
N TYR A 263 -10.63 -13.05 5.21
CA TYR A 263 -9.84 -13.61 4.10
C TYR A 263 -9.85 -15.15 4.09
N SER A 264 -9.69 -15.78 5.27
CA SER A 264 -9.62 -17.24 5.34
C SER A 264 -10.95 -17.91 4.94
N ARG A 265 -12.08 -17.25 5.19
CA ARG A 265 -13.42 -17.80 4.92
C ARG A 265 -13.94 -17.47 3.51
N SER A 266 -13.62 -16.31 2.95
CA SER A 266 -14.13 -15.91 1.63
C SER A 266 -13.49 -16.73 0.51
N SER A 267 -14.30 -17.13 -0.48
CA SER A 267 -13.82 -17.89 -1.64
C SER A 267 -13.27 -16.99 -2.74
N ILE A 268 -13.82 -15.79 -2.89
CA ILE A 268 -13.43 -14.81 -3.92
C ILE A 268 -13.03 -13.49 -3.26
N TYR A 269 -11.94 -12.92 -3.71
CA TYR A 269 -11.55 -11.54 -3.40
C TYR A 269 -11.65 -10.68 -4.65
N VAL A 270 -12.26 -9.49 -4.54
CA VAL A 270 -12.38 -8.54 -5.65
C VAL A 270 -11.54 -7.30 -5.41
N ALA A 271 -10.60 -7.04 -6.32
CA ALA A 271 -9.82 -5.81 -6.39
C ALA A 271 -10.43 -4.86 -7.44
N THR A 272 -11.34 -3.99 -6.99
CA THR A 272 -12.07 -3.06 -7.87
C THR A 272 -11.27 -1.81 -8.24
N SER A 273 -10.12 -1.59 -7.62
CA SER A 273 -9.35 -0.35 -7.71
C SER A 273 -9.03 0.05 -9.16
N ARG A 274 -9.24 1.33 -9.49
CA ARG A 274 -8.75 1.94 -10.75
C ARG A 274 -7.33 2.51 -10.61
N TYR A 275 -6.88 2.68 -9.38
CA TYR A 275 -5.51 3.03 -9.02
C TYR A 275 -5.03 2.13 -7.90
N GLU A 276 -4.03 1.30 -8.19
CA GLU A 276 -3.51 0.32 -7.23
C GLU A 276 -2.05 -0.02 -7.57
N PRO A 277 -1.06 0.65 -7.00
CA PRO A 277 0.35 0.36 -7.28
C PRO A 277 0.80 -1.07 -6.95
N PHE A 278 0.15 -1.74 -5.96
CA PHE A 278 0.50 -3.11 -5.57
C PHE A 278 -0.69 -3.96 -5.06
N SER A 279 -1.49 -3.45 -4.13
CA SER A 279 -2.58 -4.15 -3.42
C SER A 279 -2.14 -5.15 -2.35
N MET A 280 -1.92 -4.64 -1.13
CA MET A 280 -1.64 -5.48 0.03
C MET A 280 -2.82 -6.40 0.38
N SER A 281 -4.06 -5.91 0.25
CA SER A 281 -5.27 -6.68 0.56
C SER A 281 -5.51 -7.86 -0.41
N ALA A 282 -5.22 -7.69 -1.70
CA ALA A 282 -5.27 -8.80 -2.65
C ALA A 282 -4.16 -9.84 -2.35
N LEU A 283 -2.98 -9.41 -1.89
CA LEU A 283 -1.93 -10.31 -1.45
C LEU A 283 -2.35 -11.14 -0.23
N GLU A 284 -2.98 -10.52 0.76
CA GLU A 284 -3.51 -11.18 1.97
C GLU A 284 -4.60 -12.20 1.62
N ALA A 285 -5.48 -11.84 0.68
CA ALA A 285 -6.49 -12.73 0.14
C ALA A 285 -5.87 -13.94 -0.59
N ALA A 286 -4.84 -13.70 -1.40
CA ALA A 286 -4.12 -14.77 -2.10
C ALA A 286 -3.41 -15.72 -1.13
N PHE A 287 -2.76 -15.21 -0.07
CA PHE A 287 -2.19 -16.05 0.99
C PHE A 287 -3.24 -16.88 1.73
N SER A 288 -4.47 -16.41 1.76
CA SER A 288 -5.62 -17.12 2.33
C SER A 288 -6.33 -18.04 1.32
N ARG A 289 -5.80 -18.20 0.10
CA ARG A 289 -6.44 -18.96 -1.01
C ARG A 289 -7.83 -18.45 -1.40
N CYS A 290 -8.01 -17.14 -1.55
CA CYS A 290 -9.13 -16.59 -2.31
C CYS A 290 -8.78 -16.58 -3.80
N ALA A 291 -9.75 -16.88 -4.66
CA ALA A 291 -9.64 -16.58 -6.08
C ALA A 291 -9.68 -15.07 -6.28
N ILE A 292 -8.75 -14.52 -7.05
CA ILE A 292 -8.65 -13.07 -7.25
C ILE A 292 -9.40 -12.67 -8.51
N ILE A 293 -10.38 -11.77 -8.38
CA ILE A 293 -10.97 -11.04 -9.50
C ILE A 293 -10.42 -9.60 -9.42
N ALA A 294 -9.86 -9.10 -10.50
CA ALA A 294 -9.19 -7.81 -10.52
C ALA A 294 -9.69 -6.91 -11.66
N ASN A 295 -9.73 -5.61 -11.41
CA ASN A 295 -9.91 -4.61 -12.47
C ASN A 295 -8.75 -4.72 -13.46
N ASP A 296 -9.05 -4.68 -14.76
CA ASP A 296 -8.04 -4.82 -15.81
C ASP A 296 -7.22 -3.53 -15.98
N ILE A 297 -6.32 -3.29 -15.01
CA ILE A 297 -5.39 -2.17 -15.04
C ILE A 297 -3.94 -2.68 -15.08
N PRO A 298 -3.00 -1.90 -15.66
CA PRO A 298 -1.63 -2.36 -15.90
C PRO A 298 -0.89 -2.82 -14.64
N SER A 299 -1.09 -2.16 -13.51
CA SER A 299 -0.43 -2.53 -12.24
C SER A 299 -0.93 -3.87 -11.71
N LEU A 300 -2.24 -4.13 -11.72
CA LEU A 300 -2.79 -5.42 -11.29
C LEU A 300 -2.41 -6.55 -12.25
N ARG A 301 -2.30 -6.26 -13.57
CA ARG A 301 -1.74 -7.20 -14.55
C ARG A 301 -0.28 -7.55 -14.26
N GLU A 302 0.55 -6.57 -13.90
CA GLU A 302 1.94 -6.80 -13.50
C GLU A 302 2.02 -7.73 -12.28
N ILE A 303 1.22 -7.44 -11.25
CA ILE A 303 1.27 -8.18 -9.98
C ILE A 303 0.71 -9.59 -10.15
N TRP A 304 -0.45 -9.75 -10.76
CA TRP A 304 -1.17 -11.04 -10.77
C TRP A 304 -0.97 -11.84 -12.06
N GLY A 305 -0.66 -11.19 -13.21
CA GLY A 305 -0.50 -11.90 -14.51
C GLY A 305 -1.72 -12.77 -14.81
N ASP A 306 -1.49 -14.01 -15.21
CA ASP A 306 -2.56 -14.97 -15.54
C ASP A 306 -3.13 -15.70 -14.31
N THR A 307 -2.75 -15.31 -13.10
CA THR A 307 -3.21 -15.95 -11.85
C THR A 307 -4.44 -15.28 -11.25
N ALA A 308 -4.98 -14.26 -11.89
CA ALA A 308 -6.24 -13.60 -11.54
C ALA A 308 -7.22 -13.60 -12.73
N VAL A 309 -8.49 -13.53 -12.43
CA VAL A 309 -9.55 -13.29 -13.41
C VAL A 309 -9.77 -11.79 -13.55
N TYR A 310 -9.77 -11.26 -14.76
CA TYR A 310 -9.92 -9.82 -14.98
C TYR A 310 -11.29 -9.47 -15.53
N PHE A 311 -11.89 -8.41 -14.99
CA PHE A 311 -13.07 -7.81 -15.56
C PHE A 311 -12.70 -6.53 -16.33
N ARG A 312 -13.51 -6.17 -17.35
CA ARG A 312 -13.27 -4.95 -18.16
C ARG A 312 -13.19 -3.72 -17.25
N THR A 313 -12.22 -2.86 -17.55
CA THR A 313 -11.89 -1.68 -16.74
C THR A 313 -13.14 -0.88 -16.37
N ASN A 314 -13.38 -0.75 -15.06
CA ASN A 314 -14.46 0.02 -14.46
C ASN A 314 -15.89 -0.42 -14.86
N ASP A 315 -16.08 -1.64 -15.33
CA ASP A 315 -17.36 -2.16 -15.84
C ASP A 315 -18.04 -3.08 -14.82
N PRO A 316 -19.14 -2.64 -14.17
CA PRO A 316 -19.85 -3.43 -13.17
C PRO A 316 -20.55 -4.68 -13.74
N GLU A 317 -20.95 -4.64 -15.03
CA GLU A 317 -21.56 -5.82 -15.69
C GLU A 317 -20.52 -6.92 -15.88
N SER A 318 -19.34 -6.53 -16.42
CA SER A 318 -18.23 -7.48 -16.57
C SER A 318 -17.77 -8.02 -15.22
N LEU A 319 -17.77 -7.21 -14.15
CA LEU A 319 -17.47 -7.68 -12.80
C LEU A 319 -18.47 -8.75 -12.34
N ALA A 320 -19.78 -8.49 -12.52
CA ALA A 320 -20.84 -9.45 -12.16
C ALA A 320 -20.71 -10.76 -12.95
N GLU A 321 -20.39 -10.69 -14.26
CA GLU A 321 -20.12 -11.87 -15.10
C GLU A 321 -18.95 -12.71 -14.55
N LYS A 322 -17.84 -12.08 -14.11
CA LYS A 322 -16.67 -12.81 -13.58
C LYS A 322 -16.96 -13.43 -12.22
N ILE A 323 -17.74 -12.78 -11.37
CA ILE A 323 -18.19 -13.36 -10.10
C ILE A 323 -19.07 -14.56 -10.39
N ARG A 324 -20.04 -14.47 -11.33
CA ARG A 324 -20.91 -15.57 -11.73
C ARG A 324 -20.10 -16.74 -12.30
N LEU A 325 -19.17 -16.48 -13.20
CA LEU A 325 -18.29 -17.50 -13.77
C LEU A 325 -17.59 -18.35 -12.69
N LEU A 326 -17.05 -17.71 -11.66
CA LEU A 326 -16.35 -18.41 -10.58
C LEU A 326 -17.33 -19.06 -9.59
N SER A 327 -18.51 -18.49 -9.37
CA SER A 327 -19.51 -19.06 -8.47
C SER A 327 -20.16 -20.32 -9.03
N GLU A 328 -20.34 -20.39 -10.34
CA GLU A 328 -20.92 -21.54 -11.04
C GLU A 328 -19.89 -22.64 -11.36
N ASN A 329 -18.60 -22.34 -11.28
CA ASN A 329 -17.53 -23.28 -11.61
C ASN A 329 -16.50 -23.38 -10.45
N GLY A 330 -16.81 -24.23 -9.48
CA GLY A 330 -15.97 -24.42 -8.29
C GLY A 330 -14.55 -24.97 -8.58
N ASP A 331 -14.37 -25.75 -9.65
CA ASP A 331 -13.04 -26.24 -10.05
C ASP A 331 -12.19 -25.09 -10.58
N LEU A 332 -12.77 -24.25 -11.42
CA LEU A 332 -12.10 -23.06 -11.95
C LEU A 332 -11.75 -22.08 -10.80
N GLN A 333 -12.67 -21.86 -9.88
CA GLN A 333 -12.45 -21.02 -8.70
C GLN A 333 -11.27 -21.55 -7.86
N ARG A 334 -11.25 -22.86 -7.56
CA ARG A 334 -10.15 -23.49 -6.81
C ARG A 334 -8.81 -23.41 -7.56
N SER A 335 -8.85 -23.57 -8.87
CA SER A 335 -7.66 -23.42 -9.73
C SER A 335 -7.06 -22.02 -9.61
N TYR A 336 -7.85 -20.96 -9.81
CA TYR A 336 -7.38 -19.58 -9.67
C TYR A 336 -6.93 -19.25 -8.25
N ALA A 337 -7.61 -19.75 -7.22
CA ALA A 337 -7.18 -19.60 -5.82
C ALA A 337 -5.81 -20.26 -5.58
N GLY A 338 -5.57 -21.43 -6.16
CA GLY A 338 -4.27 -22.12 -6.10
C GLY A 338 -3.16 -21.37 -6.84
N LEU A 339 -3.45 -20.87 -8.04
CA LEU A 339 -2.50 -20.08 -8.85
C LEU A 339 -2.11 -18.78 -8.14
N ALA A 340 -3.09 -18.02 -7.63
CA ALA A 340 -2.83 -16.78 -6.89
C ALA A 340 -2.01 -17.04 -5.61
N TYR A 341 -2.34 -18.08 -4.86
CA TYR A 341 -1.59 -18.49 -3.67
C TYR A 341 -0.14 -18.85 -4.00
N SER A 342 0.10 -19.67 -5.03
CA SER A 342 1.45 -20.06 -5.44
C SER A 342 2.29 -18.85 -5.85
N ARG A 343 1.73 -17.95 -6.68
CA ARG A 343 2.38 -16.71 -7.09
C ARG A 343 2.70 -15.80 -5.90
N ALA A 344 1.78 -15.65 -4.95
CA ALA A 344 2.00 -14.87 -3.73
C ALA A 344 3.15 -15.44 -2.89
N ARG A 345 3.17 -16.76 -2.69
CA ARG A 345 4.22 -17.48 -1.95
C ARG A 345 5.58 -17.37 -2.60
N GLU A 346 5.65 -17.42 -3.91
CA GLU A 346 6.89 -17.34 -4.66
C GLU A 346 7.45 -15.92 -4.71
N ARG A 347 6.60 -14.90 -4.93
CA ARG A 347 7.05 -13.58 -5.31
C ARG A 347 6.85 -12.48 -4.27
N PHE A 348 5.94 -12.64 -3.30
CA PHE A 348 5.48 -11.52 -2.48
C PHE A 348 5.55 -11.80 -0.98
N THR A 349 6.56 -12.57 -0.54
CA THR A 349 6.80 -12.79 0.90
C THR A 349 7.55 -11.62 1.53
N ALA A 350 7.27 -11.34 2.81
CA ALA A 350 8.03 -10.36 3.59
C ALA A 350 9.53 -10.69 3.61
N LYS A 351 9.89 -11.98 3.74
CA LYS A 351 11.29 -12.41 3.74
C LYS A 351 12.03 -11.93 2.49
N ARG A 352 11.49 -12.18 1.29
CA ARG A 352 12.09 -11.73 0.02
C ARG A 352 12.23 -10.20 -0.01
N MET A 353 11.15 -9.47 0.33
CA MET A 353 11.15 -8.01 0.35
C MET A 353 12.27 -7.45 1.25
N ILE A 354 12.40 -7.99 2.46
CA ILE A 354 13.41 -7.56 3.42
C ILE A 354 14.82 -7.88 2.95
N ASP A 355 15.04 -9.07 2.37
CA ASP A 355 16.34 -9.47 1.84
C ASP A 355 16.78 -8.52 0.70
N GLU A 356 15.87 -8.10 -0.19
CA GLU A 356 16.15 -7.12 -1.24
C GLU A 356 16.46 -5.72 -0.70
N TYR A 357 15.82 -5.28 0.39
CA TYR A 357 16.17 -4.02 1.06
C TYR A 357 17.52 -4.10 1.75
N LEU A 358 17.85 -5.20 2.42
CA LEU A 358 19.16 -5.39 3.02
C LEU A 358 20.29 -5.34 1.99
N ASP A 359 20.09 -5.94 0.83
CA ASP A 359 21.04 -5.85 -0.28
C ASP A 359 21.19 -4.41 -0.80
N LEU A 360 20.08 -3.67 -0.88
CA LEU A 360 20.12 -2.26 -1.26
C LEU A 360 20.89 -1.42 -0.22
N TYR A 361 20.64 -1.62 1.09
CA TYR A 361 21.34 -0.91 2.15
C TYR A 361 22.85 -1.21 2.13
N ARG A 362 23.25 -2.48 2.03
CA ARG A 362 24.67 -2.87 1.93
C ARG A 362 25.36 -2.19 0.75
N ASN A 363 24.72 -2.16 -0.41
CA ASN A 363 25.26 -1.53 -1.62
C ASN A 363 25.44 -0.01 -1.45
N LEU A 364 24.53 0.67 -0.74
CA LEU A 364 24.63 2.10 -0.48
C LEU A 364 25.74 2.40 0.54
N LEU A 365 25.82 1.63 1.64
CA LEU A 365 26.85 1.78 2.67
C LEU A 365 28.26 1.54 2.11
N TYR A 366 28.44 0.49 1.31
CA TYR A 366 29.73 0.20 0.66
C TYR A 366 30.20 1.37 -0.21
N ARG A 367 29.33 1.94 -1.01
CA ARG A 367 29.66 3.08 -1.87
C ARG A 367 29.91 4.37 -1.11
N SER A 368 29.20 4.61 -0.01
CA SER A 368 29.42 5.76 0.85
C SER A 368 30.76 5.69 1.59
N ALA A 369 31.25 4.48 1.87
CA ALA A 369 32.58 4.28 2.47
C ALA A 369 33.73 4.38 1.45
N ALA A 370 33.42 4.26 0.16
CA ALA A 370 34.40 4.32 -0.94
C ALA A 370 34.49 5.72 -1.60
N ALA A 371 33.61 6.66 -1.25
CA ALA A 371 33.58 8.03 -1.73
C ALA A 371 34.15 9.02 -0.71
#